data_773b452ed8c57de9ccf2134d131da95c
#
_entry.id   773b452ed8c57de9ccf2134d131da95c
#
_cell.length_a   1.000
_cell.length_b   1.000
_cell.length_c   1.000
_cell.angle_alpha   90.00
_cell.angle_beta   90.00
_cell.angle_gamma   90.00
#
_symmetry.space_group_name_H-M   'P 1'
#
loop_
_entity.id
_entity.type
_entity.pdbx_description
1 polymer ?
#
loop_
_entity_poly.entity_id
_entity_poly.type
_entity_poly.pdbx_seq_one_letter_code
_entity_poly.pdbx_strand_id
1 'polypeptide(L)'
;MAVILTRRAGESVKIGDNVTMTVREVHPKKIYVVFEDDGVQYPHWANLYGDIHGDIVKVNVTGISGRQVRLAFDADKSVKIVRTELLK
;
A
#
# COMPACT_ATOMS: atom_id res chain seq x y z
N MET A 1 13.51 6.00 -3.23
CA MET A 1 13.33 5.04 -4.33
C MET A 1 11.86 4.68 -4.44
N ALA A 2 11.33 4.66 -5.63
CA ALA A 2 9.91 4.37 -5.84
C ALA A 2 9.73 2.96 -6.38
N VAL A 3 8.78 2.22 -5.81
CA VAL A 3 8.38 0.89 -6.27
C VAL A 3 6.91 0.96 -6.67
N ILE A 4 6.58 0.48 -7.85
CA ILE A 4 5.21 0.49 -8.34
C ILE A 4 4.67 -0.93 -8.33
N LEU A 5 3.56 -1.12 -7.61
CA LEU A 5 2.89 -2.41 -7.50
C LEU A 5 1.41 -2.26 -7.81
N THR A 6 0.86 -3.27 -8.46
CA THR A 6 -0.59 -3.38 -8.64
C THR A 6 -1.13 -4.36 -7.62
N ARG A 7 -2.16 -3.95 -6.89
CA ARG A 7 -2.77 -4.77 -5.85
C ARG A 7 -4.27 -4.85 -6.04
N ARG A 8 -4.86 -5.95 -5.60
CA ARG A 8 -6.31 -6.15 -5.56
C ARG A 8 -6.78 -6.12 -4.12
N ALA A 9 -8.08 -5.94 -3.92
CA ALA A 9 -8.67 -6.03 -2.59
C ALA A 9 -8.33 -7.40 -1.96
N GLY A 10 -7.87 -7.37 -0.73
CA GLY A 10 -7.40 -8.55 -0.01
C GLY A 10 -5.91 -8.80 -0.11
N GLU A 11 -5.21 -8.15 -1.04
CA GLU A 11 -3.77 -8.34 -1.20
C GLU A 11 -2.99 -7.34 -0.34
N SER A 12 -1.79 -7.75 0.06
CA SER A 12 -0.98 -6.98 0.99
C SER A 12 0.42 -6.72 0.44
N VAL A 13 1.09 -5.74 1.04
CA VAL A 13 2.47 -5.38 0.75
C VAL A 13 3.21 -5.28 2.07
N LYS A 14 4.37 -5.90 2.15
CA LYS A 14 5.23 -5.74 3.32
C LYS A 14 6.19 -4.59 3.10
N ILE A 15 6.22 -3.66 4.06
CA ILE A 15 7.03 -2.45 4.01
C ILE A 15 8.03 -2.50 5.15
N GLY A 16 9.30 -2.70 4.80
CA GLY A 16 10.32 -2.91 5.82
C GLY A 16 10.12 -4.21 6.58
N ASP A 17 10.50 -4.24 7.84
CA ASP A 17 10.45 -5.46 8.64
C ASP A 17 9.16 -5.63 9.41
N ASN A 18 8.48 -4.53 9.75
CA ASN A 18 7.40 -4.57 10.74
C ASN A 18 6.03 -4.09 10.22
N VAL A 19 5.98 -3.49 9.04
CA VAL A 19 4.75 -2.87 8.55
C VAL A 19 4.17 -3.69 7.40
N THR A 20 2.87 -3.95 7.47
CA THR A 20 2.14 -4.60 6.38
C THR A 20 0.95 -3.71 6.01
N MET A 21 0.82 -3.39 4.72
CA MET A 21 -0.33 -2.66 4.20
C MET A 21 -1.23 -3.64 3.45
N THR A 22 -2.50 -3.66 3.79
CA THR A 22 -3.50 -4.48 3.10
C THR A 22 -4.49 -3.58 2.41
N VAL A 23 -4.74 -3.83 1.13
CA VAL A 23 -5.80 -3.16 0.39
C VAL A 23 -7.11 -3.87 0.73
N ARG A 24 -8.03 -3.17 1.38
CA ARG A 24 -9.30 -3.75 1.83
C ARG A 24 -10.42 -3.55 0.82
N GLU A 25 -10.49 -2.37 0.22
CA GLU A 25 -11.53 -2.04 -0.74
C GLU A 25 -10.95 -1.23 -1.89
N VAL A 26 -11.44 -1.50 -3.10
CA VAL A 26 -11.09 -0.74 -4.29
C VAL A 26 -12.39 -0.21 -4.90
N HIS A 27 -12.51 1.09 -4.96
CA HIS A 27 -13.64 1.79 -5.56
C HIS A 27 -13.16 2.57 -6.78
N PRO A 28 -14.06 3.07 -7.65
CA PRO A 28 -13.62 3.73 -8.88
C PRO A 28 -12.70 4.94 -8.69
N LYS A 29 -12.82 5.65 -7.56
CA LYS A 29 -12.05 6.88 -7.34
C LYS A 29 -11.34 6.93 -5.98
N LYS A 30 -11.43 5.87 -5.19
CA LYS A 30 -10.78 5.81 -3.88
C LYS A 30 -10.54 4.38 -3.45
N ILE A 31 -9.64 4.21 -2.51
CA ILE A 31 -9.34 2.92 -1.92
C ILE A 31 -9.34 3.02 -0.41
N TYR A 32 -9.59 1.89 0.24
CA TYR A 32 -9.46 1.75 1.68
C TYR A 32 -8.34 0.76 1.97
N VAL A 33 -7.37 1.19 2.76
CA VAL A 33 -6.23 0.37 3.13
C VAL A 33 -6.05 0.35 4.64
N VAL A 34 -5.43 -0.70 5.15
CA VAL A 34 -5.08 -0.81 6.57
C VAL A 34 -3.60 -1.11 6.67
N PHE A 35 -2.89 -0.27 7.41
CA PHE A 35 -1.51 -0.55 7.79
C PHE A 35 -1.52 -1.26 9.13
N GLU A 36 -0.69 -2.27 9.26
CA GLU A 36 -0.49 -2.95 10.53
C GLU A 36 0.98 -2.84 10.91
N ASP A 37 1.23 -2.35 12.12
CA ASP A 37 2.57 -2.19 12.66
C ASP A 37 2.55 -2.69 14.09
N ASP A 38 3.29 -3.77 14.35
CA ASP A 38 3.42 -4.37 15.68
C ASP A 38 2.05 -4.67 16.31
N GLY A 39 1.15 -5.23 15.52
CA GLY A 39 -0.19 -5.60 15.96
C GLY A 39 -1.20 -4.47 16.05
N VAL A 40 -0.79 -3.23 15.79
CA VAL A 40 -1.68 -2.07 15.79
C VAL A 40 -2.09 -1.76 14.36
N GLN A 41 -3.38 -1.53 14.15
CA GLN A 41 -3.93 -1.25 12.83
C GLN A 41 -4.24 0.22 12.65
N TYR A 42 -3.88 0.74 11.47
CA TYR A 42 -4.08 2.14 11.09
C TYR A 42 -4.84 2.17 9.76
N PRO A 43 -6.17 2.40 9.79
CA PRO A 43 -6.95 2.47 8.56
C PRO A 43 -6.82 3.84 7.88
N HIS A 44 -6.83 3.82 6.54
CA HIS A 44 -6.75 5.03 5.74
C HIS A 44 -7.59 4.92 4.48
N TRP A 45 -8.30 5.99 4.16
CA TRP A 45 -8.88 6.19 2.84
C TRP A 45 -7.93 7.01 2.00
N ALA A 46 -7.79 6.68 0.72
CA ALA A 46 -7.00 7.46 -0.21
C ALA A 46 -7.77 7.63 -1.52
N ASN A 47 -7.77 8.83 -2.04
CA ASN A 47 -8.40 9.12 -3.32
C ASN A 47 -7.46 8.78 -4.46
N LEU A 48 -8.04 8.55 -5.65
CA LEU A 48 -7.26 8.42 -6.88
C LEU A 48 -6.35 9.65 -7.02
N TYR A 49 -5.07 9.41 -7.29
CA TYR A 49 -4.00 10.42 -7.35
C TYR A 49 -3.66 11.07 -6.01
N GLY A 50 -4.24 10.59 -4.93
CA GLY A 50 -3.90 11.08 -3.59
C GLY A 50 -2.72 10.32 -2.98
N ASP A 51 -2.26 10.82 -1.85
CA ASP A 51 -1.13 10.27 -1.11
C ASP A 51 -1.53 9.81 0.28
N ILE A 52 -0.82 8.80 0.79
CA ILE A 52 -0.84 8.43 2.19
C ILE A 52 0.59 8.61 2.72
N HIS A 53 0.74 9.39 3.78
CA HIS A 53 2.04 9.65 4.39
C HIS A 53 2.20 8.80 5.64
N GLY A 54 3.09 7.80 5.58
CA GLY A 54 3.48 7.02 6.74
C GLY A 54 4.84 7.48 7.27
N ASP A 55 5.28 6.88 8.38
CA ASP A 55 6.56 7.23 8.98
C ASP A 55 7.76 6.84 8.12
N ILE A 56 7.68 5.70 7.44
CA ILE A 56 8.80 5.16 6.66
C ILE A 56 8.50 5.08 5.17
N VAL A 57 7.28 5.40 4.75
CA VAL A 57 6.87 5.27 3.37
C VAL A 57 5.80 6.31 3.02
N LYS A 58 5.85 6.78 1.79
CA LYS A 58 4.78 7.57 1.18
C LYS A 58 4.15 6.72 0.09
N VAL A 59 2.84 6.60 0.09
CA VAL A 59 2.11 5.81 -0.88
C VAL A 59 1.25 6.73 -1.72
N ASN A 60 1.40 6.63 -3.04
CA ASN A 60 0.60 7.42 -3.98
C ASN A 60 -0.30 6.49 -4.78
N VAL A 61 -1.57 6.83 -4.92
CA VAL A 61 -2.54 6.08 -5.72
C VAL A 61 -2.45 6.60 -7.15
N THR A 62 -1.76 5.84 -8.03
CA THR A 62 -1.48 6.30 -9.39
C THR A 62 -2.51 5.87 -10.42
N GLY A 63 -3.34 4.89 -10.11
CA GLY A 63 -4.38 4.44 -11.03
C GLY A 63 -5.30 3.43 -10.35
N ILE A 64 -6.55 3.42 -10.79
CA ILE A 64 -7.54 2.42 -10.35
C ILE A 64 -8.22 1.90 -11.60
N SER A 65 -8.27 0.57 -11.75
CA SER A 65 -8.89 -0.07 -12.88
C SER A 65 -9.64 -1.31 -12.41
N GLY A 66 -10.96 -1.28 -12.45
CA GLY A 66 -11.79 -2.37 -11.95
C GLY A 66 -11.54 -2.65 -10.48
N ARG A 67 -11.02 -3.85 -10.18
CA ARG A 67 -10.72 -4.26 -8.80
C ARG A 67 -9.25 -4.08 -8.42
N GLN A 68 -8.47 -3.44 -9.29
CA GLN A 68 -7.04 -3.27 -9.10
C GLN A 68 -6.69 -1.82 -8.85
N VAL A 69 -5.70 -1.62 -8.00
CA VAL A 69 -5.13 -0.30 -7.76
C VAL A 69 -3.64 -0.35 -8.02
N ARG A 70 -3.15 0.67 -8.71
CA ARG A 70 -1.71 0.85 -8.93
C ARG A 70 -1.21 1.83 -7.88
N LEU A 71 -0.19 1.39 -7.14
CA LEU A 71 0.37 2.16 -6.02
C LEU A 71 1.85 2.39 -6.26
N ALA A 72 2.29 3.62 -6.02
CA ALA A 72 3.70 3.96 -6.01
C ALA A 72 4.13 4.13 -4.55
N PHE A 73 5.11 3.34 -4.14
CA PHE A 73 5.66 3.39 -2.78
C PHE A 73 6.99 4.12 -2.84
N ASP A 74 7.10 5.20 -2.10
CA ASP A 74 8.33 5.97 -2.01
C ASP A 74 8.87 5.89 -0.58
N ALA A 75 10.05 5.33 -0.45
CA ALA A 75 10.70 5.09 0.83
C ALA A 75 12.20 5.17 0.66
N ASP A 76 12.92 5.23 1.78
CA ASP A 76 14.37 5.12 1.75
C ASP A 76 14.76 3.78 1.13
N LYS A 77 15.86 3.75 0.39
CA LYS A 77 16.32 2.54 -0.30
C LYS A 77 16.63 1.39 0.65
N SER A 78 16.83 1.66 1.93
CA SER A 78 17.02 0.63 2.94
C SER A 78 15.72 -0.05 3.35
N VAL A 79 14.58 0.52 3.01
CA VAL A 79 13.25 -0.04 3.31
C VAL A 79 12.83 -0.92 2.14
N LYS A 80 12.69 -2.21 2.39
CA LYS A 80 12.26 -3.17 1.37
C LYS A 80 10.75 -3.15 1.24
N ILE A 81 10.26 -3.17 0.02
CA ILE A 81 8.84 -3.19 -0.29
C ILE A 81 8.58 -4.45 -1.12
N VAL A 82 7.85 -5.40 -0.55
CA VAL A 82 7.70 -6.75 -1.11
C VAL A 82 6.23 -7.16 -1.10
N ARG A 83 5.79 -7.76 -2.19
CA ARG A 83 4.47 -8.38 -2.24
C ARG A 83 4.44 -9.54 -1.26
N THR A 84 3.40 -9.65 -0.45
CA THR A 84 3.34 -10.68 0.60
C THR A 84 3.31 -12.09 0.04
N GLU A 85 2.77 -12.30 -1.15
CA GLU A 85 2.75 -13.62 -1.77
C GLU A 85 4.16 -14.14 -2.10
N LEU A 86 5.18 -13.29 -2.10
CA LEU A 86 6.57 -13.70 -2.34
C LEU A 86 7.33 -14.03 -1.06
N LEU A 87 6.67 -13.97 0.10
CA LEU A 87 7.29 -14.17 1.41
C LEU A 87 7.07 -15.59 1.95
N LYS A 88 6.98 -16.56 1.11
CA LYS A 88 6.78 -17.96 1.54
C LYS A 88 8.09 -18.61 1.92
#